data_838b85173c644f57a8e2644139c4ed7c
#
_entry.id   838b85173c644f57a8e2644139c4ed7c
#
_cell.length_a   1.000
_cell.length_b   1.000
_cell.length_c   1.000
_cell.angle_alpha   90.00
_cell.angle_beta   90.00
_cell.angle_gamma   90.00
#
_symmetry.space_group_name_H-M   'P 1'
#
loop_
_entity.id
_entity.type
_entity.pdbx_description
1 polymer ?
#
loop_
_entity_poly.entity_id
_entity_poly.type
_entity_poly.pdbx_seq_one_letter_code
_entity_poly.pdbx_strand_id
1 'polypeptide(L)'
;MSYGPHITRRYFGAGLAAATSALATGLMPGQALAQAPAAASIDDWKKLTAMTDEARKLGLPVPQVSAPDAGSAKFEEIVPALLDFIDRLDGPAASGANAAPVADLKKRASALLNAINLRERHPRQKSEIAPSGLLGGRLGFAPFIAPARAETADPATRYERYKASYLELFDTCTVRPDKASQLAWYVDRLSSPKYRGAYEKLEDAVCVPWYFIGVIHALETSFNFEAHLHNGDPLPHKTTHVPAGRPVPWNPPSDWQSSAKDALEFEKYTGHTDWNLAKLLFRLEGYNGFRSREQHGINSPYLWSFSNHYTSGKFVADNEWSTTSVSQQCGAAVMIKELANRKLVELVA
;
A
#
# COMPACT_ATOMS: atom_id res chain seq x y z
N MET A 1 -27.82 -15.09 -10.71
CA MET A 1 -26.35 -15.23 -10.68
C MET A 1 -25.92 -14.99 -9.24
N SER A 2 -25.43 -16.05 -8.60
CA SER A 2 -25.13 -16.05 -7.16
C SER A 2 -23.82 -15.32 -6.89
N TYR A 3 -23.87 -14.20 -6.21
CA TYR A 3 -22.70 -13.51 -5.70
C TYR A 3 -22.17 -14.25 -4.47
N GLY A 4 -21.03 -14.94 -4.61
CA GLY A 4 -20.31 -15.47 -3.46
C GLY A 4 -19.71 -14.33 -2.62
N PRO A 5 -19.45 -14.56 -1.32
CA PRO A 5 -19.01 -13.51 -0.41
C PRO A 5 -17.63 -12.98 -0.80
N HIS A 6 -17.50 -11.66 -0.88
CA HIS A 6 -16.22 -10.97 -1.02
C HIS A 6 -15.35 -11.23 0.21
N ILE A 7 -14.23 -11.89 0.02
CA ILE A 7 -13.19 -12.03 1.04
C ILE A 7 -12.24 -10.85 0.84
N THR A 8 -12.37 -9.86 1.70
CA THR A 8 -11.43 -8.74 1.71
C THR A 8 -10.04 -9.21 2.12
N ARG A 9 -9.01 -8.65 1.50
CA ARG A 9 -7.58 -9.00 1.51
C ARG A 9 -6.95 -9.29 2.87
N ARG A 10 -7.54 -8.83 3.96
CA ARG A 10 -6.92 -8.82 5.30
C ARG A 10 -7.56 -9.74 6.32
N TYR A 11 -8.36 -10.73 5.90
CA TYR A 11 -9.13 -11.56 6.83
C TYR A 11 -8.57 -12.95 7.13
N PHE A 12 -7.38 -13.33 6.66
CA PHE A 12 -6.80 -14.63 6.95
C PHE A 12 -5.44 -14.52 7.64
N GLY A 13 -5.50 -14.25 8.92
CA GLY A 13 -4.44 -14.53 9.87
C GLY A 13 -5.10 -15.04 11.14
N ALA A 14 -5.38 -16.35 11.23
CA ALA A 14 -5.94 -16.95 12.41
C ALA A 14 -4.81 -17.22 13.42
N GLY A 15 -4.62 -16.31 14.37
CA GLY A 15 -3.87 -16.58 15.60
C GLY A 15 -4.85 -16.88 16.72
N LEU A 16 -4.84 -18.10 17.23
CA LEU A 16 -5.56 -18.53 18.43
C LEU A 16 -5.03 -17.74 19.65
N ALA A 17 -5.87 -16.94 20.27
CA ALA A 17 -5.65 -16.51 21.65
C ALA A 17 -6.73 -17.17 22.52
N ALA A 18 -6.30 -18.07 23.40
CA ALA A 18 -7.12 -18.71 24.40
C ALA A 18 -7.64 -17.67 25.39
N ALA A 19 -8.96 -17.64 25.58
CA ALA A 19 -9.60 -16.87 26.62
C ALA A 19 -9.38 -17.55 27.96
N THR A 20 -8.59 -16.92 28.84
CA THR A 20 -8.67 -17.16 30.28
C THR A 20 -9.22 -15.91 30.94
N SER A 21 -10.41 -16.08 31.50
CA SER A 21 -11.05 -15.10 32.39
C SER A 21 -10.21 -14.94 33.66
N ALA A 22 -9.72 -13.72 33.90
CA ALA A 22 -9.28 -13.31 35.23
C ALA A 22 -9.80 -11.91 35.54
N LEU A 23 -10.49 -11.85 36.66
CA LEU A 23 -11.11 -10.69 37.29
C LEU A 23 -10.10 -9.56 37.59
N ALA A 24 -10.67 -8.37 37.53
CA ALA A 24 -10.13 -7.07 37.87
C ALA A 24 -9.15 -7.03 39.08
N THR A 25 -8.03 -6.30 38.87
CA THR A 25 -7.52 -5.34 39.87
C THR A 25 -6.47 -4.43 39.23
N GLY A 26 -6.59 -3.13 39.43
CA GLY A 26 -5.45 -2.21 39.45
C GLY A 26 -5.04 -1.63 38.12
N LEU A 27 -5.71 -0.56 37.65
CA LEU A 27 -5.08 0.42 36.75
C LEU A 27 -3.84 1.01 37.40
N MET A 28 -2.66 0.64 36.94
CA MET A 28 -1.45 1.44 37.17
C MET A 28 -1.45 2.63 36.18
N PRO A 29 -1.41 3.88 36.66
CA PRO A 29 -1.20 5.02 35.77
C PRO A 29 0.28 5.06 35.38
N GLY A 30 0.58 5.00 34.07
CA GLY A 30 1.91 5.39 33.60
C GLY A 30 2.67 4.45 32.66
N GLN A 31 2.04 3.48 31.99
CA GLN A 31 2.68 2.92 30.79
C GLN A 31 2.25 3.77 29.59
N ALA A 32 3.10 4.72 29.21
CA ALA A 32 3.04 5.32 27.89
C ALA A 32 3.10 4.17 26.87
N LEU A 33 2.01 3.94 26.13
CA LEU A 33 1.98 2.99 25.03
C LEU A 33 3.16 3.35 24.11
N ALA A 34 4.14 2.48 24.01
CA ALA A 34 5.32 2.70 23.19
C ALA A 34 4.84 3.12 21.79
N GLN A 35 5.27 4.27 21.34
CA GLN A 35 4.94 4.80 20.03
C GLN A 35 5.37 3.76 18.99
N ALA A 36 4.50 3.48 18.01
CA ALA A 36 4.85 2.55 16.95
C ALA A 36 6.16 2.99 16.28
N PRO A 37 7.07 2.06 15.94
CA PRO A 37 8.33 2.41 15.31
C PRO A 37 8.09 3.18 14.02
N ALA A 38 8.96 4.16 13.73
CA ALA A 38 8.88 4.96 12.51
C ALA A 38 9.00 4.06 11.27
N ALA A 39 8.23 4.35 10.23
CA ALA A 39 8.28 3.60 8.97
C ALA A 39 9.64 3.73 8.26
N ALA A 40 10.31 4.87 8.43
CA ALA A 40 11.64 5.15 7.89
C ALA A 40 12.66 5.33 9.04
N SER A 41 13.90 4.96 8.78
CA SER A 41 15.01 5.05 9.75
C SER A 41 16.26 5.67 9.12
N ILE A 42 17.18 6.11 9.97
CA ILE A 42 18.50 6.58 9.52
C ILE A 42 19.27 5.49 8.76
N ASP A 43 19.09 4.24 9.15
CA ASP A 43 19.76 3.12 8.45
C ASP A 43 19.22 2.92 7.03
N ASP A 44 17.96 3.24 6.77
CA ASP A 44 17.40 3.23 5.43
C ASP A 44 18.03 4.33 4.56
N TRP A 45 18.23 5.53 5.13
CA TRP A 45 18.94 6.61 4.47
C TRP A 45 20.39 6.28 4.18
N LYS A 46 21.11 5.64 5.11
CA LYS A 46 22.49 5.17 4.89
C LYS A 46 22.56 4.16 3.74
N LYS A 47 21.59 3.23 3.65
CA LYS A 47 21.51 2.28 2.54
C LYS A 47 21.28 2.99 1.21
N LEU A 48 20.36 3.96 1.15
CA LEU A 48 20.11 4.76 -0.04
C LEU A 48 21.38 5.55 -0.45
N THR A 49 22.03 6.22 0.51
CA THR A 49 23.28 6.95 0.26
C THR A 49 24.37 6.03 -0.34
N ALA A 50 24.56 4.84 0.24
CA ALA A 50 25.53 3.88 -0.27
C ALA A 50 25.21 3.43 -1.72
N MET A 51 23.94 3.17 -2.04
CA MET A 51 23.50 2.82 -3.39
C MET A 51 23.67 3.98 -4.38
N THR A 52 23.40 5.22 -3.99
CA THR A 52 23.63 6.39 -4.86
C THR A 52 25.11 6.63 -5.12
N ASP A 53 25.97 6.44 -4.12
CA ASP A 53 27.44 6.55 -4.30
C ASP A 53 27.99 5.45 -5.22
N GLU A 54 27.48 4.23 -5.12
CA GLU A 54 27.82 3.13 -6.03
C GLU A 54 27.38 3.44 -7.48
N ALA A 55 26.16 3.93 -7.68
CA ALA A 55 25.65 4.33 -8.98
C ALA A 55 26.50 5.44 -9.63
N ARG A 56 26.95 6.43 -8.83
CA ARG A 56 27.82 7.51 -9.31
C ARG A 56 29.20 7.01 -9.72
N LYS A 57 29.75 6.01 -9.02
CA LYS A 57 31.01 5.34 -9.43
C LYS A 57 30.86 4.61 -10.78
N LEU A 58 29.65 4.16 -11.12
CA LEU A 58 29.33 3.58 -12.43
C LEU A 58 29.06 4.67 -13.50
N GLY A 59 29.19 5.96 -13.17
CA GLY A 59 28.95 7.06 -14.10
C GLY A 59 27.47 7.39 -14.32
N LEU A 60 26.56 6.89 -13.48
CA LEU A 60 25.13 7.17 -13.62
C LEU A 60 24.78 8.59 -13.10
N PRO A 61 23.89 9.31 -13.77
CA PRO A 61 23.52 10.68 -13.40
C PRO A 61 22.51 10.69 -12.24
N VAL A 62 22.92 10.21 -11.07
CA VAL A 62 22.09 10.20 -9.87
C VAL A 62 22.49 11.35 -8.92
N PRO A 63 21.52 12.00 -8.25
CA PRO A 63 21.82 13.06 -7.30
C PRO A 63 22.58 12.50 -6.09
N GLN A 64 23.34 13.37 -5.46
CA GLN A 64 23.89 13.05 -4.14
C GLN A 64 22.77 13.05 -3.11
N VAL A 65 22.69 11.98 -2.34
CA VAL A 65 21.76 11.83 -1.24
C VAL A 65 22.56 11.73 0.05
N SER A 66 22.18 12.50 1.04
CA SER A 66 22.79 12.45 2.39
C SER A 66 21.74 12.02 3.41
N ALA A 67 22.15 11.19 4.36
CA ALA A 67 21.27 10.87 5.46
C ALA A 67 20.96 12.13 6.28
N PRO A 68 19.71 12.35 6.69
CA PRO A 68 19.37 13.46 7.57
C PRO A 68 19.94 13.25 8.98
N ASP A 69 19.87 14.26 9.81
CA ASP A 69 20.28 14.17 11.22
C ASP A 69 19.46 13.11 11.98
N ALA A 70 20.03 12.60 13.07
CA ALA A 70 19.39 11.61 13.91
C ALA A 70 18.03 12.13 14.42
N GLY A 71 16.96 11.38 14.20
CA GLY A 71 15.59 11.71 14.57
C GLY A 71 14.75 12.40 13.50
N SER A 72 15.33 12.78 12.35
CA SER A 72 14.61 13.44 11.25
C SER A 72 14.32 12.55 10.03
N ALA A 73 14.54 11.23 10.13
CA ALA A 73 14.21 10.30 9.05
C ALA A 73 12.70 10.19 8.90
N LYS A 74 12.14 10.70 7.79
CA LYS A 74 10.71 10.70 7.52
C LYS A 74 10.37 9.88 6.29
N PHE A 75 9.23 9.18 6.37
CA PHE A 75 8.68 8.40 5.26
C PHE A 75 8.48 9.27 4.01
N GLU A 76 7.91 10.45 4.20
CA GLU A 76 7.60 11.41 3.14
C GLU A 76 8.82 12.00 2.42
N GLU A 77 10.01 11.80 2.96
CA GLU A 77 11.26 12.28 2.36
C GLU A 77 12.02 11.13 1.66
N ILE A 78 12.12 9.96 2.30
CA ILE A 78 12.89 8.84 1.77
C ILE A 78 12.19 8.13 0.61
N VAL A 79 10.86 8.03 0.63
CA VAL A 79 10.10 7.35 -0.44
C VAL A 79 10.26 8.08 -1.77
N PRO A 80 10.08 9.41 -1.86
CA PRO A 80 10.39 10.16 -3.08
C PRO A 80 11.83 9.99 -3.55
N ALA A 81 12.81 10.08 -2.64
CA ALA A 81 14.22 9.94 -2.97
C ALA A 81 14.57 8.55 -3.53
N LEU A 82 14.00 7.49 -2.94
CA LEU A 82 14.18 6.12 -3.44
C LEU A 82 13.56 5.92 -4.82
N LEU A 83 12.35 6.44 -5.03
CA LEU A 83 11.68 6.33 -6.33
C LEU A 83 12.42 7.12 -7.42
N ASP A 84 12.87 8.33 -7.12
CA ASP A 84 13.67 9.11 -8.06
C ASP A 84 14.99 8.43 -8.38
N PHE A 85 15.60 7.74 -7.42
CA PHE A 85 16.78 6.91 -7.66
C PHE A 85 16.45 5.72 -8.58
N ILE A 86 15.38 4.96 -8.30
CA ILE A 86 14.93 3.83 -9.12
C ILE A 86 14.62 4.29 -10.55
N ASP A 87 13.91 5.40 -10.72
CA ASP A 87 13.55 5.93 -12.05
C ASP A 87 14.79 6.32 -12.89
N ARG A 88 15.85 6.82 -12.24
CA ARG A 88 17.11 7.15 -12.92
C ARG A 88 17.89 5.91 -13.34
N LEU A 89 17.73 4.80 -12.64
CA LEU A 89 18.33 3.51 -13.03
C LEU A 89 17.64 2.90 -14.27
N ASP A 90 16.48 3.39 -14.68
CA ASP A 90 15.81 3.00 -15.94
C ASP A 90 16.28 3.81 -17.16
N GLY A 91 17.22 4.73 -16.98
CA GLY A 91 17.74 5.60 -18.05
C GLY A 91 18.67 4.90 -19.02
N PRO A 92 18.97 5.54 -20.19
CA PRO A 92 19.83 4.95 -21.24
C PRO A 92 21.27 4.66 -20.78
N ALA A 93 21.78 5.31 -19.75
CA ALA A 93 23.09 5.04 -19.16
C ALA A 93 23.17 3.68 -18.41
N ALA A 94 22.03 3.00 -18.22
CA ALA A 94 21.92 1.70 -17.57
C ALA A 94 22.19 0.50 -18.51
N SER A 95 22.62 0.74 -19.73
CA SER A 95 22.85 -0.30 -20.76
C SER A 95 24.33 -0.71 -20.88
N GLY A 96 24.59 -1.79 -21.58
CA GLY A 96 25.94 -2.26 -21.85
C GLY A 96 26.66 -2.86 -20.65
N ALA A 97 27.91 -2.48 -20.40
CA ALA A 97 28.75 -3.02 -19.31
C ALA A 97 28.15 -2.78 -17.91
N ASN A 98 27.30 -1.78 -17.75
CA ASN A 98 26.66 -1.44 -16.48
C ASN A 98 25.34 -2.18 -16.24
N ALA A 99 24.82 -2.96 -17.19
CA ALA A 99 23.48 -3.57 -17.09
C ALA A 99 23.32 -4.45 -15.83
N ALA A 100 24.27 -5.32 -15.52
CA ALA A 100 24.20 -6.19 -14.36
C ALA A 100 24.32 -5.43 -13.01
N PRO A 101 25.31 -4.53 -12.81
CA PRO A 101 25.38 -3.69 -11.62
C PRO A 101 24.13 -2.82 -11.43
N VAL A 102 23.57 -2.24 -12.50
CA VAL A 102 22.35 -1.42 -12.43
C VAL A 102 21.13 -2.25 -12.03
N ALA A 103 20.98 -3.46 -12.58
CA ALA A 103 19.90 -4.37 -12.20
C ALA A 103 19.96 -4.75 -10.70
N ASP A 104 21.16 -4.97 -10.16
CA ASP A 104 21.36 -5.22 -8.73
C ASP A 104 21.02 -4.00 -7.88
N LEU A 105 21.47 -2.82 -8.26
CA LEU A 105 21.11 -1.57 -7.59
C LEU A 105 19.59 -1.36 -7.56
N LYS A 106 18.93 -1.55 -8.70
CA LYS A 106 17.49 -1.43 -8.82
C LYS A 106 16.77 -2.42 -7.90
N LYS A 107 17.20 -3.68 -7.89
CA LYS A 107 16.66 -4.72 -7.01
C LYS A 107 16.79 -4.33 -5.53
N ARG A 108 17.96 -3.86 -5.10
CA ARG A 108 18.20 -3.44 -3.69
C ARG A 108 17.38 -2.21 -3.31
N ALA A 109 17.27 -1.22 -4.18
CA ALA A 109 16.47 -0.02 -3.96
C ALA A 109 14.97 -0.36 -3.87
N SER A 110 14.46 -1.20 -4.77
CA SER A 110 13.08 -1.68 -4.75
C SER A 110 12.78 -2.49 -3.49
N ALA A 111 13.69 -3.35 -3.05
CA ALA A 111 13.54 -4.11 -1.80
C ALA A 111 13.50 -3.19 -0.57
N LEU A 112 14.33 -2.13 -0.55
CA LEU A 112 14.33 -1.13 0.52
C LEU A 112 13.01 -0.36 0.55
N LEU A 113 12.52 0.09 -0.62
CA LEU A 113 11.24 0.78 -0.75
C LEU A 113 10.07 -0.08 -0.24
N ASN A 114 10.04 -1.35 -0.63
CA ASN A 114 9.01 -2.29 -0.17
C ASN A 114 9.07 -2.48 1.35
N ALA A 115 10.27 -2.61 1.93
CA ALA A 115 10.43 -2.75 3.39
C ALA A 115 9.94 -1.51 4.15
N ILE A 116 10.20 -0.30 3.65
CA ILE A 116 9.71 0.96 4.23
C ILE A 116 8.20 1.03 4.13
N ASN A 117 7.62 0.70 2.94
CA ASN A 117 6.19 0.71 2.73
C ASN A 117 5.45 -0.30 3.61
N LEU A 118 6.01 -1.49 3.78
CA LEU A 118 5.45 -2.52 4.66
C LEU A 118 5.45 -2.05 6.14
N ARG A 119 6.52 -1.40 6.59
CA ARG A 119 6.57 -0.83 7.96
C ARG A 119 5.55 0.30 8.16
N GLU A 120 5.29 1.14 7.15
CA GLU A 120 4.23 2.14 7.23
C GLU A 120 2.85 1.48 7.37
N ARG A 121 2.60 0.43 6.63
CA ARG A 121 1.32 -0.28 6.65
C ARG A 121 1.13 -1.12 7.92
N HIS A 122 2.21 -1.73 8.43
CA HIS A 122 2.22 -2.66 9.56
C HIS A 122 3.42 -2.40 10.49
N PRO A 123 3.48 -1.26 11.19
CA PRO A 123 4.68 -0.84 11.91
C PRO A 123 5.09 -1.76 13.07
N ARG A 124 4.22 -2.62 13.57
CA ARG A 124 4.53 -3.60 14.62
C ARG A 124 4.68 -5.03 14.13
N GLN A 125 4.40 -5.29 12.87
CA GLN A 125 4.66 -6.60 12.28
C GLN A 125 6.16 -6.75 12.07
N LYS A 126 6.80 -7.70 12.78
CA LYS A 126 8.22 -8.02 12.55
C LYS A 126 8.34 -8.49 11.12
N SER A 127 9.16 -7.82 10.33
CA SER A 127 9.54 -8.29 9.01
C SER A 127 10.37 -9.57 9.19
N GLU A 128 9.74 -10.72 9.15
CA GLU A 128 10.43 -11.98 8.96
C GLU A 128 10.93 -12.05 7.51
N ILE A 129 11.95 -11.25 7.19
CA ILE A 129 12.87 -11.60 6.12
C ILE A 129 13.77 -12.66 6.73
N ALA A 130 13.28 -13.90 6.78
CA ALA A 130 14.13 -15.04 7.07
C ALA A 130 15.16 -15.15 5.97
N PRO A 131 16.47 -15.20 6.28
CA PRO A 131 17.45 -15.63 5.31
C PRO A 131 17.10 -17.08 4.94
N SER A 132 16.92 -17.34 3.65
CA SER A 132 16.67 -18.66 3.09
C SER A 132 17.81 -19.62 3.48
N GLY A 133 17.55 -20.45 4.47
CA GLY A 133 18.44 -21.51 4.93
C GLY A 133 17.64 -22.60 5.62
N LEU A 134 17.47 -23.68 4.89
CA LEU A 134 17.12 -25.05 5.30
C LEU A 134 16.72 -25.26 6.77
N LEU A 135 15.51 -25.75 7.02
CA LEU A 135 15.32 -26.99 7.77
C LEU A 135 13.85 -27.45 7.71
N GLY A 136 13.66 -28.66 7.20
CA GLY A 136 12.36 -29.32 7.18
C GLY A 136 11.88 -29.64 8.60
N GLY A 137 10.62 -29.34 8.89
CA GLY A 137 9.92 -29.75 10.09
C GLY A 137 8.44 -29.95 9.77
N ARG A 138 8.02 -31.22 9.73
CA ARG A 138 6.62 -31.63 9.70
C ARG A 138 5.89 -31.05 10.91
N LEU A 139 4.88 -30.23 10.70
CA LEU A 139 3.90 -29.91 11.73
C LEU A 139 2.52 -30.40 11.29
N GLY A 140 1.89 -31.16 12.18
CA GLY A 140 0.66 -31.86 11.96
C GLY A 140 -0.55 -30.92 11.80
N PHE A 141 -1.48 -31.35 10.97
CA PHE A 141 -2.79 -30.71 10.79
C PHE A 141 -3.60 -30.84 12.08
N ALA A 142 -3.93 -29.70 12.70
CA ALA A 142 -5.03 -29.62 13.65
C ALA A 142 -6.31 -29.25 12.88
N PRO A 143 -7.49 -29.79 13.22
CA PRO A 143 -8.72 -29.51 12.50
C PRO A 143 -9.16 -28.05 12.73
N PHE A 144 -9.43 -27.35 11.64
CA PHE A 144 -9.96 -26.01 11.63
C PHE A 144 -11.35 -25.98 12.28
N ILE A 145 -11.48 -25.33 13.42
CA ILE A 145 -12.75 -24.85 13.92
C ILE A 145 -12.86 -23.39 13.43
N ALA A 146 -13.73 -23.15 12.47
CA ALA A 146 -14.01 -21.83 11.98
C ALA A 146 -14.56 -20.94 13.12
N PRO A 147 -13.98 -19.75 13.38
CA PRO A 147 -14.59 -18.82 14.32
C PRO A 147 -15.94 -18.35 13.77
N ALA A 148 -16.89 -18.13 14.68
CA ALA A 148 -18.24 -17.67 14.37
C ALA A 148 -18.18 -16.49 13.40
N ARG A 149 -18.84 -16.67 12.26
CA ARG A 149 -18.95 -15.73 11.16
C ARG A 149 -19.62 -14.46 11.68
N ALA A 150 -18.85 -13.38 11.89
CA ALA A 150 -19.46 -12.07 11.93
C ALA A 150 -20.20 -11.92 10.59
N GLU A 151 -21.50 -11.67 10.62
CA GLU A 151 -22.32 -11.46 9.43
C GLU A 151 -21.69 -10.32 8.63
N THR A 152 -20.95 -10.66 7.59
CA THR A 152 -20.42 -9.67 6.65
C THR A 152 -21.64 -9.17 5.87
N ALA A 153 -22.06 -7.95 6.14
CA ALA A 153 -23.14 -7.32 5.40
C ALA A 153 -22.90 -7.51 3.91
N ASP A 154 -23.95 -7.90 3.17
CA ASP A 154 -23.90 -8.01 1.72
C ASP A 154 -23.28 -6.73 1.12
N PRO A 155 -22.37 -6.84 0.13
CA PRO A 155 -21.70 -5.68 -0.47
C PRO A 155 -22.65 -4.59 -0.97
N ALA A 156 -23.80 -4.97 -1.51
CA ALA A 156 -24.82 -4.02 -1.96
C ALA A 156 -25.43 -3.24 -0.78
N THR A 157 -25.79 -3.92 0.30
CA THR A 157 -26.29 -3.30 1.55
C THR A 157 -25.24 -2.39 2.18
N ARG A 158 -23.96 -2.81 2.16
CA ARG A 158 -22.85 -1.99 2.67
C ARG A 158 -22.65 -0.73 1.82
N TYR A 159 -22.72 -0.85 0.50
CA TYR A 159 -22.62 0.28 -0.39
C TYR A 159 -23.71 1.32 -0.15
N GLU A 160 -24.98 0.89 -0.09
CA GLU A 160 -26.10 1.80 0.17
C GLU A 160 -25.99 2.50 1.53
N ARG A 161 -25.47 1.82 2.55
CA ARG A 161 -25.20 2.40 3.87
C ARG A 161 -24.17 3.53 3.82
N TYR A 162 -23.13 3.41 3.01
CA TYR A 162 -21.99 4.36 3.00
C TYR A 162 -22.01 5.38 1.87
N LYS A 163 -22.80 5.16 0.83
CA LYS A 163 -22.88 5.99 -0.37
C LYS A 163 -23.00 7.49 -0.07
N ALA A 164 -23.97 7.89 0.74
CA ALA A 164 -24.19 9.29 1.08
C ALA A 164 -22.99 9.90 1.82
N SER A 165 -22.40 9.15 2.77
CA SER A 165 -21.24 9.63 3.52
C SER A 165 -19.99 9.78 2.67
N TYR A 166 -19.79 8.95 1.62
CA TYR A 166 -18.68 9.15 0.70
C TYR A 166 -18.78 10.47 -0.07
N LEU A 167 -19.99 10.77 -0.56
CA LEU A 167 -20.22 11.99 -1.31
C LEU A 167 -20.06 13.24 -0.43
N GLU A 168 -20.62 13.21 0.80
CA GLU A 168 -20.47 14.30 1.76
C GLU A 168 -19.01 14.52 2.16
N LEU A 169 -18.29 13.44 2.53
CA LEU A 169 -16.87 13.52 2.89
C LEU A 169 -16.02 13.99 1.71
N PHE A 170 -16.31 13.56 0.50
CA PHE A 170 -15.57 14.00 -0.67
C PHE A 170 -15.82 15.47 -0.97
N ASP A 171 -17.07 15.93 -0.90
CA ASP A 171 -17.43 17.34 -1.12
C ASP A 171 -16.73 18.27 -0.13
N THR A 172 -16.78 17.93 1.16
CA THR A 172 -16.21 18.73 2.25
C THR A 172 -14.71 18.46 2.53
N CYS A 173 -14.08 17.58 1.74
CA CYS A 173 -12.67 17.25 1.90
C CYS A 173 -11.78 18.45 1.58
N THR A 174 -10.94 18.85 2.54
CA THR A 174 -9.88 19.82 2.39
C THR A 174 -8.54 19.21 2.79
N VAL A 175 -7.51 19.55 2.02
CA VAL A 175 -6.14 19.07 2.28
C VAL A 175 -5.54 19.85 3.45
N ARG A 176 -4.88 19.17 4.38
CA ARG A 176 -4.13 19.84 5.43
C ARG A 176 -2.95 20.62 4.83
N PRO A 177 -2.74 21.87 5.24
CA PRO A 177 -1.69 22.73 4.65
C PRO A 177 -0.29 22.12 4.72
N ASP A 178 0.04 21.40 5.81
CA ASP A 178 1.31 20.72 6.02
C ASP A 178 1.52 19.50 5.10
N LYS A 179 0.49 19.07 4.35
CA LYS A 179 0.50 17.92 3.44
C LYS A 179 0.37 18.30 1.96
N ALA A 180 0.23 19.57 1.65
CA ALA A 180 0.01 20.03 0.28
C ALA A 180 1.15 19.65 -0.68
N SER A 181 2.42 19.83 -0.27
CA SER A 181 3.58 19.47 -1.09
C SER A 181 3.68 17.96 -1.35
N GLN A 182 3.34 17.15 -0.33
CA GLN A 182 3.34 15.71 -0.46
C GLN A 182 2.22 15.24 -1.39
N LEU A 183 1.01 15.80 -1.27
CA LEU A 183 -0.07 15.52 -2.20
C LEU A 183 0.32 15.89 -3.64
N ALA A 184 0.94 17.04 -3.84
CA ALA A 184 1.42 17.46 -5.15
C ALA A 184 2.36 16.40 -5.75
N TRP A 185 3.32 15.89 -4.97
CA TRP A 185 4.23 14.84 -5.40
C TRP A 185 3.48 13.55 -5.83
N TYR A 186 2.46 13.10 -5.07
CA TYR A 186 1.66 11.93 -5.45
C TYR A 186 0.95 12.14 -6.78
N VAL A 187 0.32 13.31 -6.98
CA VAL A 187 -0.47 13.60 -8.17
C VAL A 187 0.43 13.83 -9.39
N ASP A 188 1.56 14.51 -9.22
CA ASP A 188 2.55 14.69 -10.28
C ASP A 188 3.09 13.34 -10.77
N ARG A 189 3.34 12.40 -9.84
CA ARG A 189 3.78 11.06 -10.18
C ARG A 189 2.69 10.25 -10.90
N LEU A 190 1.47 10.25 -10.37
CA LEU A 190 0.32 9.60 -11.00
C LEU A 190 0.10 10.06 -12.45
N SER A 191 0.24 11.36 -12.70
CA SER A 191 -0.01 11.97 -14.00
C SER A 191 1.21 12.01 -14.93
N SER A 192 2.39 11.63 -14.45
CA SER A 192 3.60 11.63 -15.27
C SER A 192 3.53 10.58 -16.38
N PRO A 193 4.12 10.83 -17.57
CA PRO A 193 3.96 9.94 -18.74
C PRO A 193 4.32 8.48 -18.47
N LYS A 194 5.38 8.23 -17.70
CA LYS A 194 5.83 6.87 -17.34
C LYS A 194 4.76 6.10 -16.58
N TYR A 195 4.21 6.72 -15.53
CA TYR A 195 3.27 6.07 -14.62
C TYR A 195 1.87 6.01 -15.24
N ARG A 196 1.37 7.15 -15.71
CA ARG A 196 0.07 7.24 -16.35
C ARG A 196 -0.03 6.30 -17.55
N GLY A 197 0.95 6.27 -18.44
CA GLY A 197 0.94 5.38 -19.60
C GLY A 197 0.92 3.89 -19.23
N ALA A 198 1.56 3.50 -18.12
CA ALA A 198 1.46 2.12 -17.63
C ALA A 198 0.04 1.79 -17.12
N TYR A 199 -0.63 2.74 -16.47
CA TYR A 199 -1.99 2.55 -15.97
C TYR A 199 -3.03 2.57 -17.08
N GLU A 200 -2.91 3.48 -18.06
CA GLU A 200 -3.79 3.56 -19.22
C GLU A 200 -3.71 2.27 -20.07
N LYS A 201 -2.50 1.74 -20.27
CA LYS A 201 -2.33 0.43 -20.94
C LYS A 201 -3.06 -0.70 -20.20
N LEU A 202 -3.09 -0.66 -18.87
CA LEU A 202 -3.83 -1.66 -18.09
C LEU A 202 -5.34 -1.39 -18.12
N GLU A 203 -5.78 -0.12 -18.08
CA GLU A 203 -7.18 0.27 -18.27
C GLU A 203 -7.75 -0.28 -19.57
N ASP A 204 -7.02 -0.14 -20.68
CA ASP A 204 -7.40 -0.70 -21.99
C ASP A 204 -7.60 -2.21 -21.95
N ALA A 205 -6.82 -2.92 -21.14
CA ALA A 205 -6.86 -4.37 -21.02
C ALA A 205 -7.97 -4.90 -20.08
N VAL A 206 -8.40 -4.11 -19.09
CA VAL A 206 -9.31 -4.61 -18.02
C VAL A 206 -10.53 -3.74 -17.77
N CYS A 207 -10.66 -2.60 -18.46
CA CYS A 207 -11.75 -1.62 -18.31
C CYS A 207 -11.90 -1.09 -16.86
N VAL A 208 -10.78 -0.92 -16.16
CA VAL A 208 -10.70 -0.29 -14.84
C VAL A 208 -10.01 1.05 -14.98
N PRO A 209 -10.57 2.18 -14.49
CA PRO A 209 -10.00 3.50 -14.71
C PRO A 209 -8.54 3.61 -14.28
N TRP A 210 -7.70 4.22 -15.10
CA TRP A 210 -6.26 4.36 -14.86
C TRP A 210 -5.94 4.99 -13.50
N TYR A 211 -6.73 5.98 -13.08
CA TYR A 211 -6.54 6.66 -11.80
C TYR A 211 -6.90 5.78 -10.60
N PHE A 212 -7.85 4.84 -10.73
CA PHE A 212 -8.12 3.83 -9.72
C PHE A 212 -6.92 2.90 -9.54
N ILE A 213 -6.37 2.42 -10.65
CA ILE A 213 -5.18 1.55 -10.68
C ILE A 213 -3.98 2.27 -10.06
N GLY A 214 -3.72 3.50 -10.51
CA GLY A 214 -2.59 4.31 -10.05
C GLY A 214 -2.64 4.62 -8.57
N VAL A 215 -3.81 4.96 -8.04
CA VAL A 215 -3.99 5.23 -6.60
C VAL A 215 -3.75 3.98 -5.76
N ILE A 216 -4.22 2.81 -6.19
CA ILE A 216 -3.91 1.55 -5.51
C ILE A 216 -2.40 1.27 -5.57
N HIS A 217 -1.76 1.45 -6.72
CA HIS A 217 -0.31 1.27 -6.87
C HIS A 217 0.49 2.19 -5.93
N ALA A 218 0.07 3.45 -5.81
CA ALA A 218 0.65 4.40 -4.87
C ALA A 218 0.58 3.89 -3.41
N LEU A 219 -0.56 3.35 -3.00
CA LEU A 219 -0.80 2.95 -1.62
C LEU A 219 -0.24 1.56 -1.28
N GLU A 220 -0.32 0.61 -2.21
CA GLU A 220 0.13 -0.76 -1.97
C GLU A 220 1.65 -0.91 -2.06
N THR A 221 2.27 -0.20 -3.01
CA THR A 221 3.68 -0.42 -3.36
C THR A 221 4.54 0.85 -3.35
N SER A 222 3.97 2.02 -3.03
CA SER A 222 4.62 3.32 -3.20
C SER A 222 5.15 3.50 -4.63
N PHE A 223 4.31 3.20 -5.65
CA PHE A 223 4.62 3.28 -7.08
C PHE A 223 5.73 2.35 -7.59
N ASN A 224 6.11 1.31 -6.85
CA ASN A 224 7.16 0.39 -7.24
C ASN A 224 6.67 -0.65 -8.24
N PHE A 225 7.09 -0.54 -9.50
CA PHE A 225 6.77 -1.50 -10.55
C PHE A 225 7.47 -2.87 -10.40
N GLU A 226 8.42 -3.01 -9.47
CA GLU A 226 9.05 -4.28 -9.13
C GLU A 226 8.30 -5.04 -8.02
N ALA A 227 7.06 -4.60 -7.70
CA ALA A 227 6.23 -5.18 -6.65
C ALA A 227 4.84 -5.53 -7.15
N HIS A 228 4.28 -6.62 -6.61
CA HIS A 228 2.93 -7.05 -6.93
C HIS A 228 1.88 -6.05 -6.43
N LEU A 229 0.93 -5.69 -7.30
CA LEU A 229 -0.20 -4.83 -6.92
C LEU A 229 -1.06 -5.49 -5.83
N HIS A 230 -1.06 -6.81 -5.73
CA HIS A 230 -1.79 -7.58 -4.73
C HIS A 230 -1.48 -7.15 -3.29
N ASN A 231 -0.21 -6.97 -2.93
CA ASN A 231 0.21 -6.80 -1.54
C ASN A 231 1.61 -6.19 -1.35
N GLY A 232 2.29 -5.82 -2.44
CA GLY A 232 3.63 -5.26 -2.40
C GLY A 232 4.77 -6.29 -2.33
N ASP A 233 4.48 -7.59 -2.45
CA ASP A 233 5.54 -8.61 -2.53
C ASP A 233 6.40 -8.42 -3.79
N PRO A 234 7.68 -8.86 -3.76
CA PRO A 234 8.59 -8.71 -4.89
C PRO A 234 8.12 -9.46 -6.14
N LEU A 235 8.09 -8.78 -7.27
CA LEU A 235 7.56 -9.27 -8.54
C LEU A 235 8.25 -10.53 -9.11
N PRO A 236 9.57 -10.79 -8.93
CA PRO A 236 10.23 -11.99 -9.48
C PRO A 236 9.65 -13.32 -8.99
N HIS A 237 8.88 -13.32 -7.91
CA HIS A 237 8.28 -14.51 -7.31
C HIS A 237 6.78 -14.32 -7.17
N LYS A 238 6.03 -15.43 -7.04
CA LYS A 238 4.62 -15.34 -6.62
C LYS A 238 4.53 -14.68 -5.25
N THR A 239 3.37 -14.06 -4.97
CA THR A 239 3.09 -13.51 -3.65
C THR A 239 3.22 -14.56 -2.55
N THR A 240 3.80 -14.18 -1.43
CA THR A 240 3.99 -15.01 -0.23
C THR A 240 3.07 -14.58 0.91
N HIS A 241 2.74 -13.29 0.97
CA HIS A 241 1.71 -12.76 1.85
C HIS A 241 0.32 -12.87 1.21
N VAL A 242 -0.72 -12.62 1.98
CA VAL A 242 -2.11 -12.71 1.51
C VAL A 242 -2.40 -11.62 0.46
N PRO A 243 -2.99 -12.00 -0.68
CA PRO A 243 -3.28 -13.35 -1.17
C PRO A 243 -2.00 -14.07 -1.63
N ALA A 244 -1.68 -15.23 -1.05
CA ALA A 244 -0.48 -15.99 -1.38
C ALA A 244 -0.64 -16.79 -2.69
N GLY A 245 0.49 -17.03 -3.38
CA GLY A 245 0.54 -17.86 -4.58
C GLY A 245 0.04 -17.19 -5.87
N ARG A 246 -0.06 -15.85 -5.88
CA ARG A 246 -0.51 -15.08 -7.04
C ARG A 246 0.68 -14.50 -7.83
N PRO A 247 0.48 -14.21 -9.14
CA PRO A 247 -0.66 -14.53 -10.00
C PRO A 247 -0.75 -16.02 -10.38
N VAL A 248 -1.91 -16.42 -10.92
CA VAL A 248 -2.14 -17.77 -11.42
C VAL A 248 -2.75 -17.68 -12.84
N PRO A 249 -2.17 -18.31 -13.88
CA PRO A 249 -0.90 -19.03 -13.86
C PRO A 249 0.29 -18.08 -13.73
N TRP A 250 1.42 -18.60 -13.25
CA TRP A 250 2.68 -17.87 -13.16
C TRP A 250 3.57 -18.24 -14.34
N ASN A 251 3.91 -17.26 -15.18
CA ASN A 251 4.84 -17.40 -16.30
C ASN A 251 6.00 -16.42 -16.10
N PRO A 252 7.13 -16.82 -15.52
CA PRO A 252 8.28 -15.96 -15.37
C PRO A 252 9.01 -15.72 -16.72
N PRO A 253 9.61 -14.53 -16.93
CA PRO A 253 9.57 -13.41 -16.03
C PRO A 253 8.18 -12.77 -16.02
N SER A 254 7.59 -12.62 -14.84
CA SER A 254 6.35 -11.89 -14.72
C SER A 254 6.62 -10.40 -14.85
N ASP A 255 5.79 -9.73 -15.61
CA ASP A 255 5.78 -8.27 -15.68
C ASP A 255 4.71 -7.69 -14.77
N TRP A 256 4.85 -6.39 -14.46
CA TRP A 256 3.92 -5.69 -13.61
C TRP A 256 2.49 -5.68 -14.18
N GLN A 257 2.34 -5.54 -15.51
CA GLN A 257 1.04 -5.48 -16.18
C GLN A 257 0.25 -6.78 -15.96
N SER A 258 0.90 -7.92 -16.18
CA SER A 258 0.29 -9.24 -15.98
C SER A 258 -0.09 -9.46 -14.51
N SER A 259 0.80 -9.07 -13.59
CA SER A 259 0.54 -9.18 -12.16
C SER A 259 -0.59 -8.26 -11.69
N ALA A 260 -0.62 -7.01 -12.16
CA ALA A 260 -1.65 -6.05 -11.79
C ALA A 260 -3.01 -6.42 -12.36
N LYS A 261 -3.05 -6.96 -13.60
CA LYS A 261 -4.27 -7.53 -14.18
C LYS A 261 -4.83 -8.64 -13.29
N ASP A 262 -4.00 -9.60 -12.90
CA ASP A 262 -4.40 -10.69 -12.00
C ASP A 262 -4.93 -10.16 -10.65
N ALA A 263 -4.32 -9.11 -10.09
CA ALA A 263 -4.80 -8.50 -8.85
C ALA A 263 -6.20 -7.89 -9.01
N LEU A 264 -6.45 -7.17 -10.09
CA LEU A 264 -7.75 -6.54 -10.37
C LEU A 264 -8.84 -7.58 -10.67
N GLU A 265 -8.50 -8.66 -11.39
CA GLU A 265 -9.40 -9.79 -11.65
C GLU A 265 -9.71 -10.55 -10.35
N PHE A 266 -8.72 -10.79 -9.51
CA PHE A 266 -8.87 -11.46 -8.23
C PHE A 266 -9.81 -10.69 -7.30
N GLU A 267 -9.66 -9.37 -7.22
CA GLU A 267 -10.52 -8.47 -6.46
C GLU A 267 -11.87 -8.17 -7.16
N LYS A 268 -12.09 -8.75 -8.36
CA LYS A 268 -13.32 -8.59 -9.14
C LYS A 268 -13.65 -7.15 -9.54
N TYR A 269 -12.64 -6.35 -9.80
CA TYR A 269 -12.85 -4.98 -10.29
C TYR A 269 -13.02 -4.90 -11.80
N THR A 270 -12.65 -5.94 -12.55
CA THR A 270 -12.82 -6.02 -14.00
C THR A 270 -14.29 -6.20 -14.36
N GLY A 271 -14.70 -5.69 -15.52
CA GLY A 271 -16.07 -5.83 -16.02
C GLY A 271 -17.11 -4.89 -15.39
N HIS A 272 -16.71 -4.01 -14.49
CA HIS A 272 -17.59 -2.94 -14.01
C HIS A 272 -17.64 -1.79 -15.00
N THR A 273 -18.84 -1.26 -15.25
CA THR A 273 -19.08 -0.10 -16.12
C THR A 273 -19.48 1.15 -15.35
N ASP A 274 -19.83 0.99 -14.07
CA ASP A 274 -20.32 2.07 -13.20
C ASP A 274 -19.21 2.54 -12.24
N TRP A 275 -18.40 3.47 -12.73
CA TRP A 275 -17.32 4.11 -11.97
C TRP A 275 -17.71 5.50 -11.45
N ASN A 276 -19.00 5.68 -11.05
CA ASN A 276 -19.39 6.93 -10.39
C ASN A 276 -18.63 7.13 -9.07
N LEU A 277 -18.54 8.38 -8.62
CA LEU A 277 -17.70 8.78 -7.48
C LEU A 277 -17.95 7.92 -6.23
N ALA A 278 -19.21 7.70 -5.88
CA ALA A 278 -19.53 6.91 -4.67
C ALA A 278 -19.05 5.46 -4.78
N LYS A 279 -19.21 4.83 -5.95
CA LYS A 279 -18.72 3.47 -6.21
C LYS A 279 -17.20 3.39 -6.30
N LEU A 280 -16.58 4.41 -6.88
CA LEU A 280 -15.13 4.55 -6.91
C LEU A 280 -14.55 4.53 -5.48
N LEU A 281 -15.07 5.39 -4.60
CA LEU A 281 -14.62 5.48 -3.20
C LEU A 281 -14.92 4.22 -2.40
N PHE A 282 -16.10 3.62 -2.61
CA PHE A 282 -16.45 2.34 -2.01
C PHE A 282 -15.48 1.21 -2.40
N ARG A 283 -15.13 1.10 -3.67
CA ARG A 283 -14.17 0.11 -4.17
C ARG A 283 -12.76 0.36 -3.64
N LEU A 284 -12.32 1.63 -3.57
CA LEU A 284 -11.04 1.99 -2.96
C LEU A 284 -10.99 1.61 -1.48
N GLU A 285 -12.03 1.92 -0.68
CA GLU A 285 -12.06 1.49 0.71
C GLU A 285 -12.11 -0.04 0.82
N GLY A 286 -12.89 -0.70 -0.04
CA GLY A 286 -13.00 -2.15 -0.10
C GLY A 286 -11.68 -2.85 -0.37
N TYR A 287 -10.80 -2.27 -1.18
CA TYR A 287 -9.47 -2.78 -1.46
C TYR A 287 -8.63 -2.93 -0.18
N ASN A 288 -8.73 -1.98 0.72
CA ASN A 288 -8.06 -2.01 2.04
C ASN A 288 -8.90 -2.72 3.11
N GLY A 289 -10.23 -2.79 2.93
CA GLY A 289 -11.21 -3.30 3.90
C GLY A 289 -11.85 -2.20 4.76
N PHE A 290 -13.06 -2.48 5.24
CA PHE A 290 -13.93 -1.51 5.94
C PHE A 290 -13.70 -1.45 7.46
N ARG A 291 -12.71 -2.16 8.00
CA ARG A 291 -12.55 -2.33 9.46
C ARG A 291 -12.34 -1.04 10.23
N SER A 292 -11.61 -0.07 9.68
CA SER A 292 -11.43 1.24 10.33
C SER A 292 -12.77 1.90 10.62
N ARG A 293 -13.69 1.85 9.67
CA ARG A 293 -15.03 2.40 9.79
C ARG A 293 -15.95 1.54 10.65
N GLU A 294 -15.98 0.23 10.39
CA GLU A 294 -16.97 -0.69 11.01
C GLU A 294 -16.62 -1.05 12.45
N GLN A 295 -15.34 -1.14 12.79
CA GLN A 295 -14.91 -1.56 14.12
C GLN A 295 -14.51 -0.39 15.03
N HIS A 296 -14.06 0.71 14.44
CA HIS A 296 -13.50 1.84 15.20
C HIS A 296 -14.22 3.17 14.96
N GLY A 297 -15.20 3.21 14.05
CA GLY A 297 -15.99 4.42 13.76
C GLY A 297 -15.14 5.56 13.16
N ILE A 298 -13.99 5.25 12.56
CA ILE A 298 -13.05 6.25 12.04
C ILE A 298 -13.08 6.23 10.51
N ASN A 299 -13.10 7.39 9.90
CA ASN A 299 -12.90 7.53 8.48
C ASN A 299 -11.57 6.87 8.09
N SER A 300 -11.62 5.94 7.13
CA SER A 300 -10.47 5.13 6.76
C SER A 300 -9.26 6.00 6.40
N PRO A 301 -8.08 5.79 7.04
CA PRO A 301 -6.86 6.47 6.63
C PRO A 301 -6.48 6.17 5.18
N TYR A 302 -6.87 5.01 4.66
CA TYR A 302 -6.67 4.64 3.26
C TYR A 302 -7.35 5.60 2.28
N LEU A 303 -8.52 6.15 2.66
CA LEU A 303 -9.23 7.15 1.86
C LEU A 303 -8.87 8.60 2.24
N TRP A 304 -8.77 8.90 3.53
CA TRP A 304 -8.88 10.27 4.03
C TRP A 304 -7.63 10.83 4.69
N SER A 305 -6.53 10.06 4.76
CA SER A 305 -5.27 10.59 5.25
C SER A 305 -4.83 11.82 4.43
N PHE A 306 -4.17 12.78 5.05
CA PHE A 306 -3.81 14.11 4.53
C PHE A 306 -4.97 15.12 4.46
N SER A 307 -6.19 14.74 4.84
CA SER A 307 -7.33 15.65 4.83
C SER A 307 -7.83 16.01 6.25
N ASN A 308 -8.79 16.97 6.29
CA ASN A 308 -9.54 17.33 7.47
C ASN A 308 -10.40 16.19 8.06
N HIS A 309 -10.63 15.12 7.30
CA HIS A 309 -11.48 13.99 7.70
C HIS A 309 -10.72 12.87 8.43
N TYR A 310 -9.40 13.01 8.61
CA TYR A 310 -8.59 12.03 9.33
C TYR A 310 -7.50 12.71 10.16
N THR A 311 -7.38 12.31 11.42
CA THR A 311 -6.35 12.80 12.34
C THR A 311 -5.41 11.69 12.80
N SER A 312 -5.97 10.58 13.31
CA SER A 312 -5.21 9.43 13.80
C SER A 312 -6.08 8.18 13.83
N GLY A 313 -5.48 7.06 14.12
CA GLY A 313 -6.12 5.75 14.19
C GLY A 313 -5.83 4.92 12.95
N LYS A 314 -5.05 3.83 13.12
CA LYS A 314 -4.77 2.86 12.06
C LYS A 314 -4.44 1.49 12.63
N PHE A 315 -4.56 0.46 11.81
CA PHE A 315 -3.99 -0.83 12.13
C PHE A 315 -2.47 -0.75 12.05
N VAL A 316 -1.79 -1.25 13.07
CA VAL A 316 -0.32 -1.26 13.20
C VAL A 316 0.26 -2.66 13.02
N ALA A 317 -0.58 -3.68 13.07
CA ALA A 317 -0.32 -5.06 12.70
C ALA A 317 -1.65 -5.76 12.40
N ASP A 318 -1.62 -7.02 11.97
CA ASP A 318 -2.83 -7.81 11.78
C ASP A 318 -3.64 -7.84 13.08
N ASN A 319 -4.88 -7.35 13.01
CA ASN A 319 -5.80 -7.26 14.14
C ASN A 319 -5.35 -6.35 15.32
N GLU A 320 -4.28 -5.59 15.19
CA GLU A 320 -3.83 -4.65 16.21
C GLU A 320 -4.14 -3.21 15.79
N TRP A 321 -5.00 -2.54 16.55
CA TRP A 321 -5.39 -1.15 16.33
C TRP A 321 -4.63 -0.21 17.26
N SER A 322 -4.21 0.93 16.70
CA SER A 322 -3.66 2.05 17.47
C SER A 322 -4.49 3.29 17.24
N THR A 323 -5.01 3.88 18.30
CA THR A 323 -5.78 5.13 18.24
C THR A 323 -4.93 6.37 17.99
N THR A 324 -3.63 6.29 18.28
CA THR A 324 -2.68 7.41 18.20
C THR A 324 -1.79 7.39 16.96
N SER A 325 -1.63 6.23 16.31
CA SER A 325 -0.82 6.12 15.10
C SER A 325 -1.48 6.85 13.93
N VAL A 326 -0.66 7.57 13.16
CA VAL A 326 -1.09 8.36 12.00
C VAL A 326 -0.52 7.74 10.73
N SER A 327 -1.36 7.63 9.69
CA SER A 327 -0.90 7.20 8.37
C SER A 327 -0.05 8.30 7.72
N GLN A 328 1.10 7.90 7.19
CA GLN A 328 2.03 8.76 6.48
C GLN A 328 1.85 8.70 4.95
N GLN A 329 0.94 7.85 4.47
CA GLN A 329 0.55 7.78 3.06
C GLN A 329 -0.61 8.75 2.78
N CYS A 330 -0.65 9.31 1.56
CA CYS A 330 -1.77 10.13 1.12
C CYS A 330 -3.04 9.28 0.96
N GLY A 331 -4.18 9.81 1.36
CA GLY A 331 -5.46 9.13 1.20
C GLY A 331 -5.90 9.04 -0.28
N ALA A 332 -6.51 7.91 -0.66
CA ALA A 332 -6.99 7.67 -2.02
C ALA A 332 -7.98 8.74 -2.50
N ALA A 333 -8.97 9.08 -1.67
CA ALA A 333 -9.97 10.09 -2.00
C ALA A 333 -9.34 11.48 -2.16
N VAL A 334 -8.28 11.77 -1.39
CA VAL A 334 -7.54 13.04 -1.46
C VAL A 334 -6.79 13.15 -2.79
N MET A 335 -6.13 12.06 -3.22
CA MET A 335 -5.48 12.00 -4.54
C MET A 335 -6.48 12.15 -5.68
N ILE A 336 -7.61 11.45 -5.63
CA ILE A 336 -8.67 11.53 -6.64
C ILE A 336 -9.24 12.95 -6.73
N LYS A 337 -9.51 13.60 -5.59
CA LYS A 337 -10.01 14.97 -5.56
C LYS A 337 -9.04 15.95 -6.21
N GLU A 338 -7.75 15.80 -5.92
CA GLU A 338 -6.72 16.66 -6.49
C GLU A 338 -6.52 16.41 -8.00
N LEU A 339 -6.60 15.15 -8.46
CA LEU A 339 -6.62 14.84 -9.90
C LEU A 339 -7.79 15.53 -10.60
N ALA A 340 -8.99 15.53 -10.00
CA ALA A 340 -10.16 16.21 -10.53
C ALA A 340 -10.01 17.75 -10.50
N ASN A 341 -9.51 18.33 -9.40
CA ASN A 341 -9.24 19.76 -9.27
C ASN A 341 -8.28 20.26 -10.37
N ARG A 342 -7.26 19.44 -10.71
CA ARG A 342 -6.32 19.73 -11.79
C ARG A 342 -6.85 19.39 -13.18
N LYS A 343 -8.10 18.93 -13.28
CA LYS A 343 -8.74 18.53 -14.56
C LYS A 343 -7.98 17.40 -15.28
N LEU A 344 -7.31 16.54 -14.54
CA LEU A 344 -6.60 15.36 -15.06
C LEU A 344 -7.52 14.15 -15.22
N VAL A 345 -8.65 14.15 -14.51
CA VAL A 345 -9.71 13.15 -14.58
C VAL A 345 -11.07 13.86 -14.52
N GLU A 346 -12.06 13.24 -15.16
CA GLU A 346 -13.46 13.61 -15.05
C GLU A 346 -14.18 12.56 -14.19
N LEU A 347 -14.81 13.00 -13.11
CA LEU A 347 -15.53 12.11 -12.20
C LEU A 347 -17.01 12.13 -12.54
N VAL A 348 -17.59 10.95 -12.71
CA VAL A 348 -19.03 10.79 -12.92
C VAL A 348 -19.71 10.88 -11.56
N ALA A 349 -20.76 11.70 -11.45
CA ALA A 349 -21.53 11.91 -10.22
C ALA A 349 -22.40 10.69 -9.84
#